data_385fde13649990126e68767481cf97c0
#
_entry.id   385fde13649990126e68767481cf97c0
#
_cell.length_a   1.000
_cell.length_b   1.000
_cell.length_c   1.000
_cell.angle_alpha   90.00
_cell.angle_beta   90.00
_cell.angle_gamma   90.00
#
_symmetry.space_group_name_H-M   'P 1'
#
loop_
_entity.id
_entity.type
_entity.pdbx_description
1 polymer ?
#
loop_
_entity_poly.entity_id
_entity_poly.type
_entity_poly.pdbx_seq_one_letter_code
_entity_poly.pdbx_strand_id
1 'polypeptide(L)'
;MAAAVSPAHDPAGDRGRSGSPDAAPKGRDRSHSSASHPASGPAAQPPRAVLEGPDINRALMRIAHEILERTKGAEDVVLLGIPTRGVPLAARLARYIEQFEGARVPHGSLDVTMYRDDLRLRPARALGATRLPSCGIDDRLVVLVDDVLFSGRTVRAALDALNDLGRPRAVQLAALVDRGHRELPIRADYVGKNLPTAKSETVKVYLEEVDGRDAVVLIKKERA
;
A
#
# COMPACT_ATOMS: atom_id res chain seq x y z
N MET A 1 15.44 -33.95 -41.42
CA MET A 1 16.91 -33.91 -41.62
C MET A 1 17.44 -33.30 -40.34
N ALA A 2 17.86 -34.06 -39.34
CA ALA A 2 19.19 -34.68 -39.18
C ALA A 2 20.25 -33.58 -39.06
N ALA A 3 21.13 -33.47 -38.08
CA ALA A 3 21.72 -34.32 -37.06
C ALA A 3 22.39 -33.38 -36.03
N ALA A 4 22.39 -33.54 -34.74
CA ALA A 4 23.25 -34.41 -33.92
C ALA A 4 24.76 -34.12 -34.08
N VAL A 5 25.46 -33.86 -32.95
CA VAL A 5 26.58 -34.65 -32.40
C VAL A 5 27.36 -33.87 -31.35
N SER A 6 27.37 -34.34 -30.14
CA SER A 6 28.47 -34.28 -29.13
C SER A 6 29.60 -35.25 -29.57
N PRO A 7 30.82 -35.28 -28.99
CA PRO A 7 31.14 -35.46 -27.57
C PRO A 7 32.50 -34.92 -27.03
N ALA A 8 32.63 -34.92 -25.73
CA ALA A 8 33.68 -35.34 -24.78
C ALA A 8 35.16 -35.28 -25.14
N HIS A 9 35.99 -34.81 -24.19
CA HIS A 9 37.12 -35.61 -23.65
C HIS A 9 37.76 -34.96 -22.41
N ASP A 10 37.83 -35.73 -21.35
CA ASP A 10 38.77 -35.66 -20.21
C ASP A 10 40.01 -36.48 -20.61
N PRO A 11 41.24 -36.36 -20.04
CA PRO A 11 41.56 -36.89 -18.72
C PRO A 11 42.77 -36.27 -17.94
N ALA A 12 42.69 -36.40 -16.64
CA ALA A 12 43.63 -36.96 -15.63
C ALA A 12 45.16 -36.77 -15.70
N GLY A 13 45.76 -36.65 -14.50
CA GLY A 13 47.14 -36.95 -14.12
C GLY A 13 47.62 -36.03 -12.99
N ASP A 14 47.71 -36.42 -11.81
CA ASP A 14 48.33 -37.40 -10.92
C ASP A 14 49.69 -36.94 -10.36
N ARG A 15 49.88 -37.24 -9.04
CA ARG A 15 51.12 -37.41 -8.22
C ARG A 15 51.83 -36.12 -7.74
N GLY A 16 52.23 -35.91 -6.50
CA GLY A 16 52.34 -36.79 -5.34
C GLY A 16 53.44 -36.27 -4.41
N ARG A 17 53.37 -36.68 -3.15
CA ARG A 17 54.46 -36.79 -2.12
C ARG A 17 54.71 -35.54 -1.23
N SER A 18 54.36 -35.61 0.01
CA SER A 18 55.00 -36.18 1.22
C SER A 18 56.09 -35.30 1.86
N GLY A 19 55.92 -35.05 3.14
CA GLY A 19 56.97 -34.54 4.03
C GLY A 19 56.51 -33.85 5.28
N SER A 20 56.20 -34.55 6.33
CA SER A 20 56.41 -34.12 7.73
C SER A 20 57.81 -34.65 8.18
N PRO A 21 58.39 -34.27 9.32
CA PRO A 21 57.84 -33.63 10.51
C PRO A 21 58.82 -32.60 11.21
N ASP A 22 58.33 -32.10 12.29
CA ASP A 22 59.07 -31.85 13.57
C ASP A 22 59.39 -30.41 13.99
N ALA A 23 59.07 -30.17 15.27
CA ALA A 23 59.63 -29.33 16.27
C ALA A 23 58.75 -28.15 16.79
N ALA A 24 58.11 -28.40 17.91
CA ALA A 24 57.77 -27.34 18.88
C ALA A 24 59.04 -26.77 19.57
N PRO A 25 59.03 -25.57 20.10
CA PRO A 25 58.78 -25.38 21.52
C PRO A 25 57.96 -24.16 21.97
N LYS A 26 57.25 -24.41 23.06
CA LYS A 26 56.86 -23.61 24.23
C LYS A 26 57.11 -22.09 24.23
N GLY A 27 56.04 -21.36 24.57
CA GLY A 27 56.17 -20.33 25.58
C GLY A 27 55.55 -18.98 25.25
N ARG A 28 54.42 -18.67 25.75
CA ARG A 28 54.06 -17.57 26.66
C ARG A 28 52.63 -17.10 26.51
N ASP A 29 51.92 -17.44 27.52
CA ASP A 29 50.71 -16.83 28.02
C ASP A 29 50.70 -15.30 27.83
N ARG A 30 49.74 -14.75 27.11
CA ARG A 30 49.21 -13.41 27.24
C ARG A 30 47.74 -13.46 26.93
N SER A 31 46.97 -13.60 28.00
CA SER A 31 45.56 -13.30 28.08
C SER A 31 45.28 -11.86 27.60
N HIS A 32 44.78 -11.71 26.39
CA HIS A 32 44.05 -10.52 25.96
C HIS A 32 42.59 -10.91 25.79
N SER A 33 41.85 -10.67 26.88
CA SER A 33 40.41 -10.58 26.90
C SER A 33 39.98 -9.48 25.92
N SER A 34 39.73 -9.85 24.68
CA SER A 34 38.99 -9.02 23.75
C SER A 34 37.50 -9.20 24.04
N ALA A 35 36.94 -8.36 24.86
CA ALA A 35 35.52 -8.17 24.99
C ALA A 35 34.99 -7.72 23.64
N SER A 36 34.45 -8.66 22.86
CA SER A 36 33.67 -8.35 21.70
C SER A 36 32.39 -7.67 22.15
N HIS A 37 32.36 -6.34 22.01
CA HIS A 37 31.11 -5.58 22.04
C HIS A 37 30.25 -6.12 20.90
N PRO A 38 29.02 -6.57 21.13
CA PRO A 38 28.08 -6.80 20.04
C PRO A 38 27.82 -5.44 19.41
N ALA A 39 28.16 -5.31 18.12
CA ALA A 39 27.78 -4.17 17.32
C ALA A 39 26.24 -4.09 17.35
N SER A 40 25.72 -3.14 18.12
CA SER A 40 24.31 -2.78 18.09
C SER A 40 24.03 -2.25 16.69
N GLY A 41 23.41 -3.07 15.86
CA GLY A 41 22.85 -2.64 14.58
C GLY A 41 21.92 -1.45 14.80
N PRO A 42 21.73 -0.58 13.79
CA PRO A 42 20.90 0.60 13.94
C PRO A 42 19.50 0.18 14.40
N ALA A 43 19.11 0.61 15.61
CA ALA A 43 17.80 0.33 16.16
C ALA A 43 16.72 0.90 15.22
N ALA A 44 15.73 0.09 14.87
CA ALA A 44 14.59 0.50 14.07
C ALA A 44 13.97 1.76 14.67
N GLN A 45 13.87 2.83 13.89
CA GLN A 45 13.25 4.05 14.39
C GLN A 45 11.76 3.79 14.63
N PRO A 46 11.21 4.17 15.79
CA PRO A 46 9.80 3.92 16.08
C PRO A 46 8.90 4.59 15.05
N PRO A 47 7.72 4.00 14.74
CA PRO A 47 6.76 4.58 13.81
C PRO A 47 6.41 6.02 14.24
N ARG A 48 6.52 6.96 13.31
CA ARG A 48 6.17 8.36 13.58
C ARG A 48 4.70 8.60 13.23
N ALA A 49 3.90 9.02 14.21
CA ALA A 49 2.54 9.49 13.97
C ALA A 49 2.58 10.78 13.12
N VAL A 50 1.76 10.81 12.06
CA VAL A 50 1.63 11.93 11.11
C VAL A 50 0.26 12.58 11.23
N LEU A 51 -0.79 11.79 11.43
CA LEU A 51 -2.15 12.22 11.74
C LEU A 51 -2.69 11.36 12.89
N GLU A 52 -3.44 11.99 13.75
CA GLU A 52 -4.25 11.36 14.79
C GLU A 52 -5.73 11.43 14.45
N GLY A 53 -6.61 10.80 15.23
CA GLY A 53 -8.04 10.77 14.98
C GLY A 53 -8.68 12.11 14.67
N PRO A 54 -8.45 13.17 15.48
CA PRO A 54 -8.97 14.50 15.19
C PRO A 54 -8.49 15.09 13.88
N ASP A 55 -7.25 14.79 13.46
CA ASP A 55 -6.70 15.26 12.18
C ASP A 55 -7.35 14.55 11.00
N ILE A 56 -7.56 13.23 11.12
CA ILE A 56 -8.25 12.42 10.12
C ILE A 56 -9.67 12.94 9.94
N ASN A 57 -10.39 13.20 11.02
CA ASN A 57 -11.74 13.74 10.97
C ASN A 57 -11.79 15.11 10.30
N ARG A 58 -10.89 16.04 10.63
CA ARG A 58 -10.77 17.34 9.95
C ARG A 58 -10.48 17.20 8.46
N ALA A 59 -9.60 16.27 8.08
CA ALA A 59 -9.28 16.01 6.68
C ALA A 59 -10.50 15.48 5.92
N LEU A 60 -11.26 14.54 6.50
CA LEU A 60 -12.47 13.99 5.89
C LEU A 60 -13.60 15.02 5.79
N MET A 61 -13.81 15.85 6.81
CA MET A 61 -14.79 16.95 6.75
C MET A 61 -14.45 17.91 5.60
N ARG A 62 -13.18 18.27 5.43
CA ARG A 62 -12.75 19.13 4.34
C ARG A 62 -12.98 18.46 2.97
N ILE A 63 -12.63 17.18 2.82
CA ILE A 63 -12.91 16.43 1.58
C ILE A 63 -14.41 16.41 1.29
N ALA A 64 -15.26 16.20 2.30
CA ALA A 64 -16.71 16.20 2.12
C ALA A 64 -17.23 17.56 1.60
N HIS A 65 -16.74 18.67 2.14
CA HIS A 65 -17.06 20.00 1.63
C HIS A 65 -16.54 20.22 0.19
N GLU A 66 -15.32 19.83 -0.11
CA GLU A 66 -14.74 19.92 -1.45
C GLU A 66 -15.54 19.11 -2.49
N ILE A 67 -16.04 17.92 -2.09
CA ILE A 67 -16.94 17.11 -2.94
C ILE A 67 -18.21 17.90 -3.23
N LEU A 68 -18.91 18.37 -2.19
CA LEU A 68 -20.17 19.11 -2.33
C LEU A 68 -20.02 20.37 -3.18
N GLU A 69 -18.97 21.15 -2.97
CA GLU A 69 -18.68 22.35 -3.73
C GLU A 69 -18.48 22.05 -5.22
N ARG A 70 -17.68 21.02 -5.53
CA ARG A 70 -17.36 20.65 -6.92
C ARG A 70 -18.55 20.01 -7.65
N THR A 71 -19.36 19.24 -6.94
CA THR A 71 -20.52 18.55 -7.50
C THR A 71 -21.80 19.39 -7.50
N LYS A 72 -21.78 20.56 -6.83
CA LYS A 72 -22.93 21.45 -6.62
C LYS A 72 -24.11 20.74 -5.96
N GLY A 73 -23.81 19.94 -4.94
CA GLY A 73 -24.75 19.10 -4.20
C GLY A 73 -24.41 17.62 -4.26
N ALA A 74 -25.21 16.79 -3.62
CA ALA A 74 -24.92 15.37 -3.43
C ALA A 74 -25.81 14.41 -4.23
N GLU A 75 -26.77 14.91 -5.01
CA GLU A 75 -27.86 14.10 -5.59
C GLU A 75 -27.38 12.94 -6.48
N ASP A 76 -26.37 13.18 -7.30
CA ASP A 76 -25.84 12.18 -8.25
C ASP A 76 -24.55 11.51 -7.79
N VAL A 77 -24.13 11.75 -6.55
CA VAL A 77 -22.86 11.23 -6.03
C VAL A 77 -23.02 9.84 -5.44
N VAL A 78 -22.10 8.94 -5.78
CA VAL A 78 -21.94 7.61 -5.17
C VAL A 78 -20.52 7.48 -4.66
N LEU A 79 -20.33 7.07 -3.41
CA LEU A 79 -19.01 6.84 -2.84
C LEU A 79 -18.69 5.34 -2.85
N LEU A 80 -17.57 4.94 -3.44
CA LEU A 80 -17.12 3.56 -3.44
C LEU A 80 -15.76 3.44 -2.76
N GLY A 81 -15.73 2.81 -1.59
CA GLY A 81 -14.51 2.55 -0.85
C GLY A 81 -13.75 1.35 -1.39
N ILE A 82 -12.44 1.52 -1.61
CA ILE A 82 -11.56 0.42 -1.97
C ILE A 82 -11.14 -0.33 -0.70
N PRO A 83 -11.42 -1.65 -0.61
CA PRO A 83 -11.05 -2.43 0.57
C PRO A 83 -9.53 -2.41 0.84
N THR A 84 -9.12 -2.35 2.11
CA THR A 84 -9.91 -2.50 3.35
C THR A 84 -10.36 -1.15 3.91
N ARG A 85 -9.50 -0.17 3.97
CA ARG A 85 -9.71 1.08 4.73
C ARG A 85 -10.47 2.14 3.95
N GLY A 86 -10.49 2.06 2.62
CA GLY A 86 -11.34 2.94 1.81
C GLY A 86 -12.83 2.78 2.12
N VAL A 87 -13.28 1.57 2.54
CA VAL A 87 -14.70 1.33 2.86
C VAL A 87 -15.18 2.13 4.06
N PRO A 88 -14.56 2.05 5.26
CA PRO A 88 -14.96 2.91 6.38
C PRO A 88 -14.75 4.40 6.10
N LEU A 89 -13.73 4.77 5.30
CA LEU A 89 -13.54 6.17 4.90
C LEU A 89 -14.71 6.67 4.03
N ALA A 90 -15.20 5.87 3.08
CA ALA A 90 -16.37 6.20 2.27
C ALA A 90 -17.63 6.37 3.14
N ALA A 91 -17.83 5.50 4.13
CA ALA A 91 -18.94 5.59 5.07
C ALA A 91 -18.84 6.86 5.95
N ARG A 92 -17.63 7.22 6.40
CA ARG A 92 -17.40 8.47 7.16
C ARG A 92 -17.68 9.70 6.29
N LEU A 93 -17.23 9.72 5.04
CA LEU A 93 -17.50 10.81 4.09
C LEU A 93 -19.00 10.95 3.82
N ALA A 94 -19.72 9.83 3.56
CA ALA A 94 -21.16 9.85 3.37
C ALA A 94 -21.89 10.49 4.57
N ARG A 95 -21.47 10.15 5.79
CA ARG A 95 -22.03 10.71 7.01
C ARG A 95 -21.74 12.22 7.14
N TYR A 96 -20.54 12.69 6.80
CA TYR A 96 -20.23 14.13 6.82
C TYR A 96 -21.04 14.89 5.77
N ILE A 97 -21.17 14.34 4.55
CA ILE A 97 -22.01 14.97 3.51
C ILE A 97 -23.47 15.04 3.97
N GLU A 98 -24.01 13.98 4.57
CA GLU A 98 -25.37 13.99 5.14
C GLU A 98 -25.54 15.06 6.23
N GLN A 99 -24.52 15.28 7.07
CA GLN A 99 -24.54 16.32 8.09
C GLN A 99 -24.53 17.73 7.51
N PHE A 100 -23.87 17.96 6.37
CA PHE A 100 -23.74 19.28 5.76
C PHE A 100 -24.90 19.63 4.83
N GLU A 101 -25.36 18.67 4.05
CA GLU A 101 -26.36 18.86 2.99
C GLU A 101 -27.76 18.37 3.39
N GLY A 102 -27.88 17.55 4.45
CA GLY A 102 -29.13 16.91 4.82
C GLY A 102 -29.56 15.77 3.89
N ALA A 103 -28.76 15.47 2.84
CA ALA A 103 -29.04 14.45 1.85
C ALA A 103 -28.13 13.22 2.05
N ARG A 104 -28.71 12.02 2.01
CA ARG A 104 -27.95 10.78 2.09
C ARG A 104 -27.22 10.50 0.79
N VAL A 105 -25.90 10.29 0.88
CA VAL A 105 -25.10 9.85 -0.25
C VAL A 105 -24.98 8.32 -0.21
N PRO A 106 -25.40 7.63 -1.30
CA PRO A 106 -25.20 6.19 -1.42
C PRO A 106 -23.71 5.85 -1.38
N HIS A 107 -23.35 4.83 -0.61
CA HIS A 107 -21.97 4.37 -0.55
C HIS A 107 -21.89 2.84 -0.55
N GLY A 108 -20.74 2.32 -0.94
CA GLY A 108 -20.51 0.90 -1.05
C GLY A 108 -19.03 0.53 -1.02
N SER A 109 -18.72 -0.70 -1.43
CA SER A 109 -17.36 -1.22 -1.54
C SER A 109 -17.08 -1.74 -2.94
N LEU A 110 -15.88 -1.48 -3.45
CA LEU A 110 -15.39 -1.96 -4.74
C LEU A 110 -14.18 -2.87 -4.51
N ASP A 111 -14.36 -4.18 -4.61
CA ASP A 111 -13.23 -5.11 -4.53
C ASP A 111 -12.45 -5.09 -5.86
N VAL A 112 -11.18 -4.76 -5.73
CA VAL A 112 -10.25 -4.65 -6.87
C VAL A 112 -9.28 -5.82 -6.97
N THR A 113 -9.44 -6.84 -6.12
CA THR A 113 -8.47 -7.94 -5.96
C THR A 113 -8.20 -8.64 -7.29
N MET A 114 -9.23 -8.95 -8.07
CA MET A 114 -9.10 -9.67 -9.35
C MET A 114 -8.48 -8.83 -10.48
N TYR A 115 -8.44 -7.49 -10.33
CA TYR A 115 -7.94 -6.56 -11.34
C TYR A 115 -6.51 -6.09 -11.06
N ARG A 116 -5.92 -6.55 -9.95
CA ARG A 116 -4.55 -6.18 -9.56
C ARG A 116 -3.53 -6.98 -10.37
N ASP A 117 -2.51 -6.28 -10.84
CA ASP A 117 -1.38 -6.85 -11.59
C ASP A 117 -0.35 -7.60 -10.71
N ASP A 118 -0.43 -7.41 -9.38
CA ASP A 118 0.46 -8.05 -8.39
C ASP A 118 -0.14 -9.32 -7.73
N LEU A 119 -1.26 -9.85 -8.24
CA LEU A 119 -1.92 -11.07 -7.71
C LEU A 119 -0.99 -12.28 -7.61
N ARG A 120 -0.08 -12.42 -8.57
CA ARG A 120 0.87 -13.55 -8.62
C ARG A 120 2.04 -13.40 -7.63
N LEU A 121 2.27 -12.21 -7.09
CA LEU A 121 3.42 -11.87 -6.26
C LEU A 121 3.09 -11.78 -4.77
N ARG A 122 1.82 -11.79 -4.42
CA ARG A 122 1.36 -11.68 -3.03
C ARG A 122 0.43 -12.83 -2.68
N PRO A 123 0.45 -13.33 -1.41
CA PRO A 123 -0.53 -14.30 -0.98
C PRO A 123 -1.93 -13.76 -1.25
N ALA A 124 -2.79 -14.62 -1.82
CA ALA A 124 -4.16 -14.28 -2.18
C ALA A 124 -4.87 -13.69 -0.95
N ARG A 125 -5.22 -12.43 -1.03
CA ARG A 125 -6.12 -11.82 -0.07
C ARG A 125 -7.49 -12.46 -0.30
N ALA A 126 -8.21 -12.76 0.77
CA ALA A 126 -9.59 -13.22 0.64
C ALA A 126 -10.36 -12.22 -0.24
N LEU A 127 -11.04 -12.73 -1.27
CA LEU A 127 -11.88 -11.92 -2.14
C LEU A 127 -12.91 -11.19 -1.27
N GLY A 128 -12.89 -9.88 -1.28
CA GLY A 128 -13.95 -9.07 -0.72
C GLY A 128 -15.17 -9.11 -1.64
N ALA A 129 -16.34 -8.84 -1.12
CA ALA A 129 -17.50 -8.68 -1.97
C ALA A 129 -17.61 -7.23 -2.43
N THR A 130 -17.67 -6.98 -3.73
CA THR A 130 -18.17 -5.72 -4.26
C THR A 130 -19.61 -5.55 -3.84
N ARG A 131 -19.94 -4.43 -3.20
CA ARG A 131 -21.30 -4.09 -2.76
C ARG A 131 -21.64 -2.73 -3.30
N LEU A 132 -22.35 -2.71 -4.42
CA LEU A 132 -22.88 -1.48 -4.97
C LEU A 132 -24.14 -1.05 -4.19
N PRO A 133 -24.38 0.27 -4.07
CA PRO A 133 -25.67 0.76 -3.57
C PRO A 133 -26.80 0.35 -4.52
N SER A 134 -28.03 0.26 -4.00
CA SER A 134 -29.23 -0.16 -4.77
C SER A 134 -29.52 0.73 -5.98
N CYS A 135 -29.06 1.98 -5.96
CA CYS A 135 -29.20 2.91 -7.08
C CYS A 135 -28.24 2.64 -8.26
N GLY A 136 -27.29 1.70 -8.10
CA GLY A 136 -26.26 1.44 -9.10
C GLY A 136 -25.26 2.59 -9.25
N ILE A 137 -24.50 2.56 -10.36
CA ILE A 137 -23.48 3.57 -10.68
C ILE A 137 -23.70 4.23 -12.06
N ASP A 138 -24.66 3.73 -12.85
CA ASP A 138 -24.90 4.25 -14.19
C ASP A 138 -25.34 5.71 -14.17
N ASP A 139 -24.76 6.51 -15.06
CA ASP A 139 -24.96 7.95 -15.20
C ASP A 139 -24.67 8.79 -13.95
N ARG A 140 -24.08 8.20 -12.92
CA ARG A 140 -23.73 8.86 -11.66
C ARG A 140 -22.29 9.32 -11.63
N LEU A 141 -22.01 10.28 -10.75
CA LEU A 141 -20.65 10.62 -10.37
C LEU A 141 -20.18 9.63 -9.29
N VAL A 142 -19.22 8.79 -9.61
CA VAL A 142 -18.58 7.89 -8.66
C VAL A 142 -17.36 8.56 -8.07
N VAL A 143 -17.28 8.64 -6.75
CA VAL A 143 -16.05 9.00 -6.03
C VAL A 143 -15.44 7.74 -5.44
N LEU A 144 -14.32 7.31 -5.99
CA LEU A 144 -13.49 6.25 -5.42
C LEU A 144 -12.80 6.78 -4.17
N VAL A 145 -12.83 6.01 -3.08
CA VAL A 145 -12.22 6.40 -1.80
C VAL A 145 -11.17 5.39 -1.40
N ASP A 146 -9.93 5.88 -1.18
CA ASP A 146 -8.80 5.05 -0.74
C ASP A 146 -8.07 5.69 0.44
N ASP A 147 -7.32 4.89 1.19
CA ASP A 147 -6.56 5.37 2.34
C ASP A 147 -5.24 6.01 1.93
N VAL A 148 -4.46 5.38 1.05
CA VAL A 148 -3.14 5.86 0.64
C VAL A 148 -2.95 5.79 -0.87
N LEU A 149 -2.88 6.93 -1.51
CA LEU A 149 -2.48 7.01 -2.91
C LEU A 149 -0.95 6.98 -3.04
N PHE A 150 -0.44 5.95 -3.70
CA PHE A 150 0.98 5.72 -3.94
C PHE A 150 1.28 5.64 -5.44
N SER A 151 1.50 4.45 -5.98
CA SER A 151 1.87 4.23 -7.39
C SER A 151 0.72 4.49 -8.38
N GLY A 152 -0.53 4.41 -7.92
CA GLY A 152 -1.74 4.47 -8.74
C GLY A 152 -2.27 3.12 -9.21
N ARG A 153 -1.54 2.00 -8.98
CA ARG A 153 -1.95 0.66 -9.45
C ARG A 153 -3.28 0.21 -8.88
N THR A 154 -3.55 0.47 -7.60
CA THR A 154 -4.84 0.17 -6.96
C THR A 154 -5.98 0.92 -7.63
N VAL A 155 -5.78 2.20 -7.93
CA VAL A 155 -6.80 3.02 -8.60
C VAL A 155 -7.03 2.56 -10.04
N ARG A 156 -5.98 2.17 -10.78
CA ARG A 156 -6.14 1.57 -12.10
C ARG A 156 -7.02 0.32 -12.03
N ALA A 157 -6.71 -0.60 -11.10
CA ALA A 157 -7.50 -1.80 -10.87
C ALA A 157 -8.97 -1.47 -10.52
N ALA A 158 -9.21 -0.37 -9.78
CA ALA A 158 -10.57 0.09 -9.47
C ALA A 158 -11.30 0.61 -10.71
N LEU A 159 -10.61 1.33 -11.59
CA LEU A 159 -11.19 1.79 -12.85
C LEU A 159 -11.53 0.61 -13.78
N ASP A 160 -10.66 -0.41 -13.85
CA ASP A 160 -10.91 -1.63 -14.61
C ASP A 160 -12.16 -2.37 -14.05
N ALA A 161 -12.25 -2.51 -12.72
CA ALA A 161 -13.40 -3.12 -12.05
C ALA A 161 -14.71 -2.36 -12.28
N LEU A 162 -14.69 -1.03 -12.29
CA LEU A 162 -15.89 -0.22 -12.58
C LEU A 162 -16.47 -0.47 -13.97
N ASN A 163 -15.62 -0.71 -14.97
CA ASN A 163 -16.05 -0.96 -16.33
C ASN A 163 -16.91 -2.23 -16.47
N ASP A 164 -16.71 -3.21 -15.59
CA ASP A 164 -17.49 -4.45 -15.56
C ASP A 164 -18.81 -4.32 -14.79
N LEU A 165 -18.96 -3.25 -14.00
CA LEU A 165 -20.08 -3.06 -13.08
C LEU A 165 -21.13 -2.05 -13.58
N GLY A 166 -20.77 -1.16 -14.53
CA GLY A 166 -21.67 -0.16 -15.05
C GLY A 166 -20.95 0.97 -15.78
N ARG A 167 -21.70 2.03 -16.11
CA ARG A 167 -21.24 3.20 -16.87
C ARG A 167 -21.42 4.49 -16.07
N PRO A 168 -20.54 4.81 -15.13
CA PRO A 168 -20.60 6.09 -14.44
C PRO A 168 -20.39 7.25 -15.42
N ARG A 169 -21.10 8.37 -15.19
CA ARG A 169 -20.92 9.62 -15.96
C ARG A 169 -19.51 10.18 -15.79
N ALA A 170 -18.98 10.09 -14.60
CA ALA A 170 -17.60 10.48 -14.28
C ALA A 170 -17.10 9.72 -13.07
N VAL A 171 -15.77 9.58 -12.97
CA VAL A 171 -15.10 8.98 -11.80
C VAL A 171 -14.11 9.99 -11.25
N GLN A 172 -14.17 10.22 -9.95
CA GLN A 172 -13.24 11.05 -9.18
C GLN A 172 -12.58 10.20 -8.10
N LEU A 173 -11.46 10.67 -7.58
CA LEU A 173 -10.66 9.96 -6.58
C LEU A 173 -10.48 10.81 -5.32
N ALA A 174 -10.86 10.29 -4.17
CA ALA A 174 -10.55 10.82 -2.86
C ALA A 174 -9.52 9.91 -2.15
N ALA A 175 -8.42 10.48 -1.68
CA ALA A 175 -7.41 9.79 -0.91
C ALA A 175 -7.18 10.47 0.44
N LEU A 176 -7.19 9.72 1.54
CA LEU A 176 -6.86 10.29 2.84
C LEU A 176 -5.42 10.82 2.85
N VAL A 177 -4.48 10.06 2.30
CA VAL A 177 -3.08 10.46 2.19
C VAL A 177 -2.58 10.28 0.76
N ASP A 178 -1.96 11.32 0.22
CA ASP A 178 -1.16 11.23 -0.99
C ASP A 178 0.32 11.26 -0.61
N ARG A 179 1.04 10.15 -0.85
CA ARG A 179 2.45 10.03 -0.51
C ARG A 179 3.41 10.27 -1.67
N GLY A 180 2.91 10.56 -2.86
CA GLY A 180 3.71 10.70 -4.07
C GLY A 180 4.17 9.37 -4.67
N HIS A 181 5.26 9.40 -5.44
CA HIS A 181 5.90 8.24 -6.11
C HIS A 181 4.98 7.50 -7.09
N ARG A 182 4.30 8.25 -7.96
CA ARG A 182 3.46 7.67 -9.01
C ARG A 182 4.25 6.82 -9.98
N GLU A 183 3.67 5.70 -10.38
CA GLU A 183 4.10 4.87 -11.51
C GLU A 183 3.11 4.98 -12.68
N LEU A 184 1.91 5.48 -12.42
CA LEU A 184 0.86 5.75 -13.41
C LEU A 184 0.44 7.22 -13.33
N PRO A 185 -0.05 7.83 -14.43
CA PRO A 185 -0.46 9.22 -14.47
C PRO A 185 -1.84 9.45 -13.80
N ILE A 186 -1.95 9.03 -12.53
CA ILE A 186 -3.16 9.10 -11.73
C ILE A 186 -2.96 10.14 -10.64
N ARG A 187 -3.94 11.03 -10.49
CA ARG A 187 -3.98 12.08 -9.46
C ARG A 187 -5.32 12.03 -8.74
N ALA A 188 -5.30 12.22 -7.42
CA ALA A 188 -6.54 12.37 -6.67
C ALA A 188 -7.15 13.76 -6.88
N ASP A 189 -8.47 13.79 -6.95
CA ASP A 189 -9.26 15.01 -6.99
C ASP A 189 -9.36 15.67 -5.62
N TYR A 190 -9.40 14.83 -4.58
CA TYR A 190 -9.53 15.22 -3.19
C TYR A 190 -8.45 14.54 -2.35
N VAL A 191 -7.68 15.32 -1.60
CA VAL A 191 -6.56 14.80 -0.81
C VAL A 191 -6.66 15.27 0.63
N GLY A 192 -6.74 14.35 1.58
CA GLY A 192 -6.74 14.67 3.00
C GLY A 192 -5.41 15.27 3.47
N LYS A 193 -4.30 14.63 3.12
CA LYS A 193 -2.95 15.08 3.46
C LYS A 193 -1.96 14.73 2.37
N ASN A 194 -1.26 15.72 1.86
CA ASN A 194 -0.05 15.49 1.08
C ASN A 194 1.10 15.18 2.03
N LEU A 195 1.71 14.01 1.88
CA LEU A 195 2.79 13.53 2.73
C LEU A 195 3.96 13.07 1.84
N PRO A 196 4.86 13.98 1.45
CA PRO A 196 6.07 13.60 0.74
C PRO A 196 6.90 12.61 1.57
N THR A 197 7.23 11.46 0.98
CA THR A 197 7.97 10.38 1.64
C THR A 197 9.18 9.98 0.81
N ALA A 198 10.15 9.31 1.43
CA ALA A 198 11.16 8.57 0.69
C ALA A 198 10.59 7.25 0.16
N LYS A 199 11.15 6.68 -0.91
CA LYS A 199 10.73 5.36 -1.43
C LYS A 199 10.87 4.24 -0.41
N SER A 200 11.85 4.36 0.48
CA SER A 200 12.12 3.42 1.59
C SER A 200 11.14 3.55 2.76
N GLU A 201 10.35 4.61 2.81
CA GLU A 201 9.36 4.81 3.86
C GLU A 201 8.02 4.17 3.46
N THR A 202 7.21 3.79 4.44
CA THR A 202 5.87 3.23 4.24
C THR A 202 4.87 4.04 5.07
N VAL A 203 3.80 4.50 4.44
CA VAL A 203 2.66 5.10 5.13
C VAL A 203 1.68 3.99 5.49
N LYS A 204 1.25 3.95 6.74
CA LYS A 204 0.24 3.02 7.23
C LYS A 204 -0.89 3.79 7.89
N VAL A 205 -2.10 3.53 7.43
CA VAL A 205 -3.32 4.09 8.00
C VAL A 205 -3.94 3.05 8.93
N TYR A 206 -4.42 3.49 10.06
CA TYR A 206 -5.22 2.73 11.01
C TYR A 206 -6.56 3.44 11.17
N LEU A 207 -7.65 2.69 11.20
CA LEU A 207 -9.00 3.21 11.40
C LEU A 207 -9.69 2.43 12.50
N GLU A 208 -10.48 3.13 13.31
CA GLU A 208 -11.19 2.55 14.45
C GLU A 208 -11.99 1.30 14.06
N GLU A 209 -12.68 1.34 12.93
CA GLU A 209 -13.55 0.24 12.46
C GLU A 209 -12.79 -1.03 12.08
N VAL A 210 -11.48 -0.93 11.82
CA VAL A 210 -10.66 -2.06 11.34
C VAL A 210 -9.55 -2.40 12.32
N ASP A 211 -8.97 -1.37 12.94
CA ASP A 211 -7.71 -1.48 13.70
C ASP A 211 -7.89 -1.09 15.18
N GLY A 212 -9.11 -0.68 15.61
CA GLY A 212 -9.41 -0.24 16.98
C GLY A 212 -8.77 1.11 17.35
N ARG A 213 -8.30 1.88 16.37
CA ARG A 213 -7.78 3.24 16.58
C ARG A 213 -7.68 4.01 15.26
N ASP A 214 -7.72 5.32 15.34
CA ASP A 214 -7.47 6.23 14.20
C ASP A 214 -6.03 6.78 14.25
N ALA A 215 -5.20 6.47 13.26
CA ALA A 215 -3.87 7.05 13.10
C ALA A 215 -3.32 6.91 11.69
N VAL A 216 -2.49 7.84 11.27
CA VAL A 216 -1.59 7.67 10.12
C VAL A 216 -0.16 7.71 10.62
N VAL A 217 0.62 6.67 10.32
CA VAL A 217 2.00 6.57 10.74
C VAL A 217 2.94 6.39 9.55
N LEU A 218 4.13 6.96 9.69
CA LEU A 218 5.25 6.79 8.77
C LEU A 218 6.23 5.80 9.37
N ILE A 219 6.55 4.75 8.63
CA ILE A 219 7.47 3.69 9.01
C ILE A 219 8.66 3.72 8.05
N LYS A 220 9.87 3.84 8.59
CA LYS A 220 11.10 3.68 7.81
C LYS A 220 11.40 2.19 7.66
N LYS A 221 11.56 1.71 6.42
CA LYS A 221 12.12 0.37 6.18
C LYS A 221 13.61 0.44 6.46
N GLU A 222 14.11 -0.46 7.30
CA GLU A 222 15.54 -0.71 7.41
C GLU A 222 16.06 -1.16 6.04
N ARG A 223 17.22 -0.62 5.66
CA ARG A 223 17.94 -1.16 4.51
C ARG A 223 18.45 -2.55 4.94
N ALA A 224 17.89 -3.60 4.33
CA ALA A 224 18.51 -4.91 4.36
C ALA A 224 19.85 -4.86 3.63
#